data_13df11e16a6bb93cc27ee8ecdd2bc03d
#
_entry.id   13df11e16a6bb93cc27ee8ecdd2bc03d
#
_cell.length_a   1.000
_cell.length_b   1.000
_cell.length_c   1.000
_cell.angle_alpha   90.00
_cell.angle_beta   90.00
_cell.angle_gamma   90.00
#
_symmetry.space_group_name_H-M   'P 1'
#
loop_
_entity.id
_entity.type
_entity.pdbx_description
1 polymer ?
#
loop_
_entity_poly.entity_id
_entity_poly.type
_entity_poly.pdbx_seq_one_letter_code
_entity_poly.pdbx_strand_id
1 'polypeptide(L)'
;MRNYLFLLVLLFLPSCGKKENKDVEACLANQPDHSSFMLDTINTNKWDSVYVMGPYQYENLEKSIPYLSHNLKKKFKQTAMLDTCCTLIFVRNQKVVSYSTIKRDIADFSSLGSKIGYPSKQNYQIVAFRKVNAI
;
A
#
# COMPACT_ATOMS: atom_id res chain seq x y z
N MET A 1 -17.27 -2.85 55.81
CA MET A 1 -17.56 -2.31 54.47
C MET A 1 -16.33 -2.51 53.59
N ARG A 2 -16.40 -3.44 52.70
CA ARG A 2 -15.25 -3.72 51.77
C ARG A 2 -15.58 -3.06 50.44
N ASN A 3 -14.88 -1.95 50.15
CA ASN A 3 -14.96 -1.28 48.87
C ASN A 3 -14.24 -2.14 47.83
N TYR A 4 -14.98 -2.81 46.98
CA TYR A 4 -14.47 -3.41 45.74
C TYR A 4 -14.35 -2.31 44.72
N LEU A 5 -13.17 -1.72 44.64
CA LEU A 5 -12.77 -0.88 43.51
C LEU A 5 -12.55 -1.80 42.32
N PHE A 6 -13.59 -2.01 41.52
CA PHE A 6 -13.49 -2.64 40.23
C PHE A 6 -12.69 -1.70 39.34
N LEU A 7 -11.38 -1.99 39.27
CA LEU A 7 -10.49 -1.39 38.30
C LEU A 7 -10.88 -1.96 36.93
N LEU A 8 -11.79 -1.25 36.25
CA LEU A 8 -12.13 -1.52 34.85
C LEU A 8 -10.93 -1.13 34.01
N VAL A 9 -9.96 -2.04 33.87
CA VAL A 9 -8.90 -1.90 32.89
C VAL A 9 -9.55 -2.09 31.52
N LEU A 10 -9.96 -0.98 30.92
CA LEU A 10 -10.28 -0.94 29.50
C LEU A 10 -8.98 -1.30 28.76
N LEU A 11 -8.87 -2.57 28.41
CA LEU A 11 -7.93 -3.03 27.41
C LEU A 11 -8.31 -2.36 26.09
N PHE A 12 -7.76 -1.18 25.87
CA PHE A 12 -7.64 -0.63 24.52
C PHE A 12 -6.73 -1.57 23.75
N LEU A 13 -7.30 -2.64 23.20
CA LEU A 13 -6.65 -3.38 22.15
C LEU A 13 -6.49 -2.37 21.01
N PRO A 14 -5.24 -2.00 20.65
CA PRO A 14 -5.08 -1.24 19.44
C PRO A 14 -5.66 -2.11 18.33
N SER A 15 -6.74 -1.65 17.73
CA SER A 15 -7.28 -2.24 16.52
C SER A 15 -6.16 -2.15 15.49
N CYS A 16 -5.41 -3.22 15.36
CA CYS A 16 -4.33 -3.36 14.40
C CYS A 16 -4.93 -3.62 13.01
N GLY A 17 -5.88 -2.77 12.64
CA GLY A 17 -6.42 -2.69 11.29
C GLY A 17 -5.33 -2.12 10.40
N LYS A 18 -4.90 -2.90 9.42
CA LYS A 18 -3.95 -2.48 8.40
C LYS A 18 -4.56 -1.30 7.66
N LYS A 19 -3.99 -0.14 7.87
CA LYS A 19 -4.59 1.14 7.53
C LYS A 19 -4.16 1.59 6.15
N GLU A 20 -5.10 2.14 5.38
CA GLU A 20 -4.78 2.88 4.17
C GLU A 20 -3.95 4.12 4.52
N ASN A 21 -2.79 4.27 3.87
CA ASN A 21 -1.94 5.44 4.02
C ASN A 21 -2.19 6.42 2.87
N LYS A 22 -2.96 7.46 3.14
CA LYS A 22 -3.32 8.49 2.15
C LYS A 22 -2.19 9.50 1.91
N ASP A 23 -1.21 9.58 2.78
CA ASP A 23 -0.11 10.54 2.65
C ASP A 23 0.81 10.19 1.48
N VAL A 24 0.89 8.93 1.09
CA VAL A 24 1.68 8.49 -0.07
C VAL A 24 1.16 9.13 -1.35
N GLU A 25 -0.14 9.15 -1.59
CA GLU A 25 -0.73 9.80 -2.77
C GLU A 25 -0.44 11.30 -2.77
N ALA A 26 -0.60 11.97 -1.63
CA ALA A 26 -0.33 13.39 -1.48
C ALA A 26 1.13 13.73 -1.79
N CYS A 27 2.08 12.93 -1.30
CA CYS A 27 3.50 13.10 -1.61
C CYS A 27 3.80 12.87 -3.09
N LEU A 28 3.20 11.86 -3.72
CA LEU A 28 3.38 11.58 -5.15
C LEU A 28 2.81 12.68 -6.03
N ALA A 29 1.71 13.31 -5.63
CA ALA A 29 1.13 14.44 -6.34
C ALA A 29 2.08 15.63 -6.45
N ASN A 30 2.98 15.81 -5.48
CA ASN A 30 3.99 16.87 -5.46
C ASN A 30 5.29 16.52 -6.19
N GLN A 31 5.46 15.27 -6.65
CA GLN A 31 6.64 14.88 -7.42
C GLN A 31 6.57 15.44 -8.84
N PRO A 32 7.58 16.17 -9.32
CA PRO A 32 7.62 16.66 -10.69
C PRO A 32 7.69 15.51 -11.71
N ASP A 33 7.20 15.77 -12.92
CA ASP A 33 7.47 14.88 -14.06
C ASP A 33 8.98 14.76 -14.29
N HIS A 34 9.40 13.58 -14.72
CA HIS A 34 10.82 13.22 -14.93
C HIS A 34 11.68 13.20 -13.66
N SER A 35 11.07 13.31 -12.48
CA SER A 35 11.78 13.15 -11.21
C SER A 35 11.95 11.68 -10.81
N SER A 36 13.01 11.41 -10.06
CA SER A 36 13.26 10.09 -9.44
C SER A 36 12.93 10.15 -7.95
N PHE A 37 12.42 9.06 -7.41
CA PHE A 37 12.07 8.95 -5.99
C PHE A 37 12.20 7.50 -5.49
N MET A 38 12.24 7.34 -4.17
CA MET A 38 12.13 6.05 -3.49
C MET A 38 10.88 6.06 -2.60
N LEU A 39 10.13 4.97 -2.61
CA LEU A 39 8.91 4.86 -1.80
C LEU A 39 9.20 4.79 -0.30
N ASP A 40 10.37 4.34 0.11
CA ASP A 40 10.75 4.31 1.53
C ASP A 40 10.95 5.72 2.12
N THR A 41 11.24 6.72 1.31
CA THR A 41 11.29 8.13 1.75
C THR A 41 9.91 8.75 1.86
N ILE A 42 8.92 8.23 1.14
CA ILE A 42 7.53 8.69 1.13
C ILE A 42 6.71 7.96 2.20
N ASN A 43 6.78 6.62 2.22
CA ASN A 43 6.19 5.80 3.26
C ASN A 43 7.28 5.40 4.26
N THR A 44 7.38 6.15 5.35
CA THR A 44 8.40 5.98 6.39
C THR A 44 8.12 4.84 7.37
N ASN A 45 6.96 4.17 7.27
CA ASN A 45 6.70 2.95 8.02
C ASN A 45 7.69 1.86 7.59
N LYS A 46 8.08 1.01 8.54
CA LYS A 46 9.03 -0.08 8.23
C LYS A 46 8.36 -1.15 7.38
N TRP A 47 8.87 -1.35 6.19
CA TRP A 47 8.47 -2.39 5.23
C TRP A 47 9.70 -2.84 4.43
N ASP A 48 9.64 -4.02 3.83
CA ASP A 48 10.75 -4.59 3.06
C ASP A 48 10.45 -4.71 1.56
N SER A 49 9.19 -4.86 1.20
CA SER A 49 8.78 -4.95 -0.20
C SER A 49 7.43 -4.28 -0.43
N VAL A 50 7.20 -3.82 -1.65
CA VAL A 50 5.93 -3.26 -2.12
C VAL A 50 5.46 -4.04 -3.34
N TYR A 51 4.18 -4.41 -3.34
CA TYR A 51 3.49 -4.99 -4.49
C TYR A 51 2.59 -3.94 -5.10
N VAL A 52 2.54 -3.93 -6.42
CA VAL A 52 1.69 -3.02 -7.18
C VAL A 52 0.52 -3.77 -7.76
N MET A 53 -0.69 -3.37 -7.44
CA MET A 53 -1.90 -3.90 -8.05
C MET A 53 -2.52 -2.82 -8.94
N GLY A 54 -2.41 -3.02 -10.24
CA GLY A 54 -3.14 -2.21 -11.23
C GLY A 54 -4.58 -2.70 -11.42
N PRO A 55 -5.33 -2.04 -12.32
CA PRO A 55 -6.68 -2.48 -12.67
C PRO A 55 -6.70 -3.95 -13.10
N TYR A 56 -7.70 -4.69 -12.61
CA TYR A 56 -7.95 -6.11 -12.92
C TYR A 56 -6.83 -7.10 -12.56
N GLN A 57 -5.88 -6.72 -11.69
CA GLN A 57 -4.72 -7.54 -11.34
C GLN A 57 -4.85 -8.28 -9.99
N TYR A 58 -6.04 -8.35 -9.41
CA TYR A 58 -6.22 -8.96 -8.09
C TYR A 58 -5.76 -10.42 -8.02
N GLU A 59 -6.06 -11.23 -9.03
CA GLU A 59 -5.67 -12.65 -9.02
C GLU A 59 -4.16 -12.85 -9.00
N ASN A 60 -3.42 -12.01 -9.70
CA ASN A 60 -1.96 -12.05 -9.68
C ASN A 60 -1.43 -11.65 -8.30
N LEU A 61 -2.03 -10.64 -7.68
CA LEU A 61 -1.68 -10.20 -6.33
C LEU A 61 -1.93 -11.30 -5.30
N GLU A 62 -3.09 -11.95 -5.35
CA GLU A 62 -3.45 -13.02 -4.41
C GLU A 62 -2.48 -14.19 -4.45
N LYS A 63 -1.96 -14.51 -5.63
CA LYS A 63 -0.92 -15.53 -5.81
C LYS A 63 0.44 -15.09 -5.26
N SER A 64 0.73 -13.80 -5.30
CA SER A 64 2.02 -13.24 -4.85
C SER A 64 2.08 -12.99 -3.34
N ILE A 65 0.94 -12.68 -2.72
CA ILE A 65 0.83 -12.43 -1.27
C ILE A 65 -0.17 -13.42 -0.66
N PRO A 66 0.28 -14.60 -0.22
CA PRO A 66 -0.62 -15.67 0.23
C PRO A 66 -1.35 -15.37 1.55
N TYR A 67 -0.85 -14.44 2.36
CA TYR A 67 -1.37 -14.17 3.71
C TYR A 67 -2.20 -12.86 3.77
N LEU A 68 -3.14 -12.70 2.86
CA LEU A 68 -4.10 -11.59 2.90
C LEU A 68 -5.27 -11.93 3.83
N SER A 69 -5.58 -11.02 4.76
CA SER A 69 -6.78 -11.13 5.59
C SER A 69 -8.05 -11.05 4.73
N HIS A 70 -9.17 -11.60 5.23
CA HIS A 70 -10.44 -11.56 4.50
C HIS A 70 -10.87 -10.12 4.14
N ASN A 71 -10.70 -9.18 5.07
CA ASN A 71 -11.07 -7.77 4.84
C ASN A 71 -10.21 -7.13 3.76
N LEU A 72 -8.90 -7.41 3.73
CA LEU A 72 -8.01 -6.91 2.68
C LEU A 72 -8.32 -7.54 1.31
N LYS A 73 -8.62 -8.84 1.27
CA LYS A 73 -9.06 -9.50 0.03
C LYS A 73 -10.30 -8.81 -0.56
N LYS A 74 -11.30 -8.56 0.26
CA LYS A 74 -12.51 -7.86 -0.17
C LYS A 74 -12.20 -6.45 -0.68
N LYS A 75 -11.41 -5.69 0.07
CA LYS A 75 -11.00 -4.32 -0.28
C LYS A 75 -10.23 -4.28 -1.61
N PHE A 76 -9.25 -5.15 -1.76
CA PHE A 76 -8.41 -5.16 -2.97
C PHE A 76 -9.18 -5.65 -4.20
N LYS A 77 -10.08 -6.63 -4.06
CA LYS A 77 -11.00 -7.02 -5.14
C LYS A 77 -11.82 -5.85 -5.65
N GLN A 78 -12.40 -5.08 -4.73
CA GLN A 78 -13.19 -3.89 -5.09
C GLN A 78 -12.35 -2.82 -5.78
N THR A 79 -11.16 -2.53 -5.25
CA THR A 79 -10.26 -1.52 -5.81
C THR A 79 -9.72 -1.94 -7.18
N ALA A 80 -9.44 -3.23 -7.39
CA ALA A 80 -8.97 -3.74 -8.67
C ALA A 80 -9.99 -3.61 -9.81
N MET A 81 -11.26 -3.40 -9.50
CA MET A 81 -12.30 -3.13 -10.50
C MET A 81 -12.31 -1.68 -10.99
N LEU A 82 -11.50 -0.80 -10.40
CA LEU A 82 -11.41 0.60 -10.77
C LEU A 82 -10.30 0.81 -11.79
N ASP A 83 -10.63 1.30 -12.97
CA ASP A 83 -9.67 1.63 -14.04
C ASP A 83 -8.77 2.82 -13.68
N THR A 84 -9.18 3.64 -12.73
CA THR A 84 -8.58 4.93 -12.41
C THR A 84 -7.53 4.88 -11.30
N CYS A 85 -7.35 3.71 -10.66
CA CYS A 85 -6.48 3.57 -9.49
C CYS A 85 -5.49 2.41 -9.63
N CYS A 86 -4.33 2.58 -9.00
CA CYS A 86 -3.41 1.50 -8.62
C CYS A 86 -3.35 1.41 -7.09
N THR A 87 -3.05 0.24 -6.56
CA THR A 87 -2.84 0.06 -5.12
C THR A 87 -1.39 -0.34 -4.87
N LEU A 88 -0.71 0.40 -4.01
CA LEU A 88 0.61 0.03 -3.48
C LEU A 88 0.40 -0.72 -2.16
N ILE A 89 0.92 -1.93 -2.06
CA ILE A 89 0.74 -2.81 -0.90
C ILE A 89 2.09 -3.05 -0.28
N PHE A 90 2.30 -2.45 0.90
CA PHE A 90 3.57 -2.51 1.63
C PHE A 90 3.58 -3.72 2.56
N VAL A 91 4.62 -4.53 2.43
CA VAL A 91 4.76 -5.81 3.11
C VAL A 91 6.03 -5.83 3.95
N ARG A 92 5.94 -6.42 5.13
CA ARG A 92 7.08 -6.73 5.99
C ARG A 92 6.92 -8.14 6.55
N ASN A 93 7.96 -8.96 6.42
CA ASN A 93 7.94 -10.35 6.88
C ASN A 93 6.71 -11.10 6.34
N GLN A 94 6.43 -10.97 5.03
CA GLN A 94 5.30 -11.61 4.33
C GLN A 94 3.91 -11.15 4.80
N LYS A 95 3.81 -10.10 5.61
CA LYS A 95 2.53 -9.54 6.08
C LYS A 95 2.35 -8.14 5.56
N VAL A 96 1.14 -7.81 5.12
CA VAL A 96 0.77 -6.45 4.76
C VAL A 96 0.81 -5.57 6.00
N VAL A 97 1.58 -4.50 5.96
CA VAL A 97 1.67 -3.51 7.05
C VAL A 97 0.86 -2.25 6.75
N SER A 98 0.78 -1.86 5.49
CA SER A 98 -0.05 -0.75 5.03
C SER A 98 -0.32 -0.88 3.53
N TYR A 99 -1.23 -0.08 3.01
CA TYR A 99 -1.48 0.03 1.58
C TYR A 99 -1.91 1.46 1.23
N SER A 100 -1.76 1.84 -0.02
CA SER A 100 -2.15 3.15 -0.53
C SER A 100 -2.82 3.00 -1.89
N THR A 101 -4.00 3.56 -2.03
CA THR A 101 -4.70 3.64 -3.32
C THR A 101 -4.32 4.95 -4.00
N ILE A 102 -3.71 4.86 -5.16
CA ILE A 102 -3.16 5.98 -5.91
C ILE A 102 -3.96 6.18 -7.19
N LYS A 103 -4.47 7.37 -7.43
CA LYS A 103 -5.09 7.72 -8.70
C LYS A 103 -4.05 7.72 -9.82
N ARG A 104 -4.36 7.12 -10.96
CA ARG A 104 -3.42 6.97 -12.07
C ARG A 104 -3.03 8.29 -12.73
N ASP A 105 -3.85 9.34 -12.62
CA ASP A 105 -3.51 10.69 -13.06
C ASP A 105 -2.50 11.39 -12.11
N ILE A 106 -2.35 10.90 -10.90
CA ILE A 106 -1.32 11.36 -9.95
C ILE A 106 -0.01 10.60 -10.17
N ALA A 107 -0.06 9.28 -10.16
CA ALA A 107 1.09 8.42 -10.48
C ALA A 107 0.60 7.05 -10.94
N ASP A 108 0.90 6.69 -12.17
CA ASP A 108 0.44 5.45 -12.78
C ASP A 108 1.48 4.34 -12.66
N PHE A 109 1.29 3.47 -11.67
CA PHE A 109 2.13 2.30 -11.42
C PHE A 109 1.70 1.04 -12.20
N SER A 110 0.67 1.10 -13.03
CA SER A 110 0.04 -0.09 -13.62
C SER A 110 0.98 -0.92 -14.50
N SER A 111 2.00 -0.30 -15.09
CA SER A 111 2.99 -0.99 -15.91
C SER A 111 3.95 -1.89 -15.12
N LEU A 112 4.08 -1.69 -13.80
CA LEU A 112 5.00 -2.46 -12.97
C LEU A 112 4.51 -3.89 -12.69
N GLY A 113 3.18 -4.08 -12.67
CA GLY A 113 2.56 -5.39 -12.43
C GLY A 113 2.65 -5.86 -10.98
N SER A 114 1.87 -6.89 -10.66
CA SER A 114 1.66 -7.40 -9.31
C SER A 114 2.35 -8.75 -9.03
N LYS A 115 3.14 -9.26 -9.96
CA LYS A 115 3.75 -10.60 -9.85
C LYS A 115 4.98 -10.66 -8.94
N ILE A 116 5.65 -9.55 -8.73
CA ILE A 116 6.87 -9.44 -7.92
C ILE A 116 6.74 -8.33 -6.88
N GLY A 117 7.40 -8.51 -5.73
CA GLY A 117 7.59 -7.45 -4.76
C GLY A 117 8.84 -6.65 -5.09
N TYR A 118 8.71 -5.33 -5.14
CA TYR A 118 9.84 -4.43 -5.30
C TYR A 118 10.46 -4.13 -3.93
N PRO A 119 11.80 -4.16 -3.80
CA PRO A 119 12.46 -3.88 -2.52
C PRO A 119 12.25 -2.42 -2.08
N SER A 120 12.35 -2.16 -0.79
CA SER A 120 12.13 -0.82 -0.21
C SER A 120 13.07 0.25 -0.78
N LYS A 121 14.26 -0.15 -1.19
CA LYS A 121 15.27 0.75 -1.78
C LYS A 121 15.24 0.82 -3.31
N GLN A 122 14.17 0.37 -3.92
CA GLN A 122 13.97 0.53 -5.36
C GLN A 122 13.80 2.01 -5.72
N ASN A 123 14.54 2.45 -6.73
CA ASN A 123 14.32 3.75 -7.36
C ASN A 123 13.20 3.66 -8.40
N TYR A 124 12.43 4.73 -8.48
CA TYR A 124 11.36 4.90 -9.45
C TYR A 124 11.52 6.24 -10.14
N GLN A 125 11.03 6.34 -11.36
CA GLN A 125 10.97 7.59 -12.12
C GLN A 125 9.56 7.82 -12.63
N ILE A 126 9.05 9.04 -12.48
CA ILE A 126 7.84 9.49 -13.15
C ILE A 126 8.22 9.96 -14.55
N VAL A 127 7.63 9.34 -15.55
CA VAL A 127 7.82 9.72 -16.97
C VAL A 127 6.56 10.39 -17.53
N ALA A 128 6.51 10.62 -18.84
CA ALA A 128 5.38 11.27 -19.48
C ALA A 128 4.02 10.64 -19.10
N PHE A 129 3.00 11.46 -18.98
CA PHE A 129 1.64 11.07 -18.55
C PHE A 129 1.60 10.43 -17.16
N ARG A 130 2.47 10.85 -16.26
CA ARG A 130 2.56 10.38 -14.86
C ARG A 130 2.82 8.88 -14.74
N LYS A 131 3.29 8.20 -15.77
CA LYS A 131 3.70 6.78 -15.69
C LYS A 131 4.92 6.62 -14.80
N VAL A 132 4.93 5.55 -14.02
CA VAL A 132 6.04 5.23 -13.11
C VAL A 132 6.80 4.02 -13.64
N ASN A 133 8.11 4.15 -13.76
CA ASN A 133 9.04 3.07 -14.09
C ASN A 133 9.95 2.79 -12.90
N ALA A 134 10.28 1.53 -12.67
CA ALA A 134 11.38 1.12 -11.80
C ALA A 134 12.71 1.29 -12.58
N ILE A 135 13.71 1.88 -11.94
CA ILE A 135 15.03 2.17 -12.54
C ILE A 135 16.16 1.64 -11.66
#